data_921369aa4a339721807c0d962dbac2fb
#
_entry.id   921369aa4a339721807c0d962dbac2fb
#
_cell.length_a   1.000
_cell.length_b   1.000
_cell.length_c   1.000
_cell.angle_alpha   90.00
_cell.angle_beta   90.00
_cell.angle_gamma   90.00
#
_symmetry.space_group_name_H-M   'P 1'
#
loop_
_entity.id
_entity.type
_entity.pdbx_description
1 polymer ?
#
loop_
_entity_poly.entity_id
_entity_poly.type
_entity_poly.pdbx_seq_one_letter_code
_entity_poly.pdbx_strand_id
1 'polypeptide(L)'
;MSHNNTTVTKQETLAALRNPGELYVIISSATKLPFVCCDGETYDDEVFLYYREEDAKEKAKHLSEEKYATAVAKMEDKQLLPFYTSLYTMGVNCLAVNYGTDTQTSVQLSELVTRKMPDKFPNGQKLVENPALHLTAIYFVQEMWRQVSPQPTEGLEELQEEMLAH
;
A
#
# COMPACT_ATOMS: atom_id res chain seq x y z
N MET A 1 -0.62 -13.47 29.40
CA MET A 1 -1.06 -12.66 28.30
C MET A 1 -0.82 -13.38 27.00
N SER A 2 -1.88 -13.69 26.37
CA SER A 2 -1.81 -14.54 25.19
C SER A 2 -1.51 -13.79 23.91
N HIS A 3 -1.62 -12.48 23.90
CA HIS A 3 -1.43 -11.76 22.66
C HIS A 3 0.01 -11.81 22.13
N ASN A 4 0.97 -12.17 22.92
CA ASN A 4 2.32 -12.38 22.42
C ASN A 4 2.43 -13.59 21.49
N ASN A 5 1.53 -14.56 21.66
CA ASN A 5 1.55 -15.78 20.85
C ASN A 5 0.94 -15.58 19.47
N THR A 6 0.13 -14.53 19.31
CA THR A 6 -0.54 -14.23 18.04
C THR A 6 0.08 -13.04 17.33
N THR A 7 1.11 -12.45 17.93
CA THR A 7 1.75 -11.27 17.35
C THR A 7 2.49 -11.65 16.07
N VAL A 8 2.07 -11.01 14.99
CA VAL A 8 2.75 -11.13 13.70
C VAL A 8 3.82 -10.05 13.66
N THR A 9 5.04 -10.42 13.32
CA THR A 9 6.12 -9.44 13.27
C THR A 9 5.94 -8.51 12.08
N LYS A 10 6.49 -7.32 12.22
CA LYS A 10 6.50 -6.34 11.14
C LYS A 10 7.21 -6.90 9.90
N GLN A 11 8.30 -7.63 10.10
CA GLN A 11 9.06 -8.21 9.00
C GLN A 11 8.25 -9.26 8.24
N GLU A 12 7.52 -10.10 8.97
CA GLU A 12 6.63 -11.09 8.35
C GLU A 12 5.55 -10.42 7.54
N THR A 13 4.99 -9.33 8.06
CA THR A 13 3.95 -8.58 7.36
C THR A 13 4.49 -7.95 6.08
N LEU A 14 5.66 -7.33 6.14
CA LEU A 14 6.27 -6.72 4.96
C LEU A 14 6.56 -7.76 3.88
N ALA A 15 7.05 -8.93 4.28
CA ALA A 15 7.28 -10.01 3.33
C ALA A 15 5.98 -10.51 2.72
N ALA A 16 4.94 -10.66 3.53
CA ALA A 16 3.64 -11.13 3.07
C ALA A 16 2.98 -10.13 2.11
N LEU A 17 3.13 -8.83 2.35
CA LEU A 17 2.56 -7.81 1.48
C LEU A 17 3.19 -7.76 0.10
N ARG A 18 4.44 -8.21 -0.02
CA ARG A 18 5.11 -8.30 -1.32
C ARG A 18 4.66 -9.52 -2.11
N ASN A 19 4.17 -10.53 -1.43
CA ASN A 19 3.78 -11.79 -2.07
C ASN A 19 2.65 -12.45 -1.29
N PRO A 20 1.46 -11.82 -1.25
CA PRO A 20 0.41 -12.21 -0.31
C PRO A 20 -0.40 -13.44 -0.72
N GLY A 21 -0.32 -13.88 -1.96
CA GLY A 21 -1.23 -14.90 -2.47
C GLY A 21 -2.61 -14.30 -2.72
N GLU A 22 -3.28 -13.85 -1.68
CA GLU A 22 -4.54 -13.11 -1.78
C GLU A 22 -4.44 -11.85 -0.94
N LEU A 23 -4.94 -10.75 -1.49
CA LEU A 23 -4.97 -9.48 -0.79
C LEU A 23 -6.25 -8.75 -1.14
N TYR A 24 -6.92 -8.23 -0.12
CA TYR A 24 -8.19 -7.52 -0.24
C TYR A 24 -8.04 -6.14 0.36
N VAL A 25 -8.55 -5.14 -0.33
CA VAL A 25 -8.48 -3.75 0.11
C VAL A 25 -9.91 -3.22 0.28
N ILE A 26 -10.10 -2.38 1.29
CA ILE A 26 -11.35 -1.65 1.46
C ILE A 26 -11.31 -0.44 0.56
N ILE A 27 -12.31 -0.29 -0.29
CA ILE A 27 -12.41 0.84 -1.22
C ILE A 27 -13.68 1.64 -0.96
N SER A 28 -13.68 2.89 -1.33
CA SER A 28 -14.88 3.70 -1.35
C SER A 28 -15.77 3.26 -2.51
N SER A 29 -17.04 3.01 -2.23
CA SER A 29 -17.99 2.60 -3.27
C SER A 29 -18.18 3.69 -4.32
N ALA A 30 -18.12 4.95 -3.92
CA ALA A 30 -18.37 6.07 -4.80
C ALA A 30 -17.21 6.32 -5.76
N THR A 31 -15.98 6.33 -5.25
CA THR A 31 -14.80 6.70 -6.04
C THR A 31 -14.04 5.51 -6.61
N LYS A 32 -14.25 4.32 -6.03
CA LYS A 32 -13.50 3.11 -6.34
C LYS A 32 -12.02 3.20 -5.95
N LEU A 33 -11.66 4.26 -5.23
CA LEU A 33 -10.32 4.42 -4.69
C LEU A 33 -10.24 3.80 -3.30
N PRO A 34 -9.05 3.46 -2.81
CA PRO A 34 -8.90 2.95 -1.45
C PRO A 34 -9.54 3.88 -0.43
N PHE A 35 -10.23 3.29 0.55
CA PHE A 35 -10.81 4.04 1.64
C PHE A 35 -9.70 4.42 2.60
N VAL A 36 -9.48 5.71 2.80
CA VAL A 36 -8.41 6.22 3.67
C VAL A 36 -9.03 6.76 4.94
N CYS A 37 -8.48 6.34 6.06
CA CYS A 37 -8.92 6.78 7.38
C CYS A 37 -7.75 7.44 8.10
N CYS A 38 -7.96 8.63 8.64
CA CYS A 38 -6.93 9.32 9.41
C CYS A 38 -7.03 8.93 10.88
N ASP A 39 -5.91 8.49 11.46
CA ASP A 39 -5.82 8.22 12.88
C ASP A 39 -5.64 9.56 13.61
N GLY A 40 -6.58 9.89 14.48
CA GLY A 40 -6.56 11.17 15.19
C GLY A 40 -5.43 11.32 16.21
N GLU A 41 -4.83 10.21 16.63
CA GLU A 41 -3.74 10.23 17.61
C GLU A 41 -2.37 10.30 16.94
N THR A 42 -2.16 9.51 15.90
CA THR A 42 -0.86 9.42 15.24
C THR A 42 -0.77 10.31 14.00
N TYR A 43 -1.91 10.76 13.50
CA TYR A 43 -2.04 11.50 12.24
C TYR A 43 -1.58 10.69 11.02
N ASP A 44 -1.63 9.37 11.15
CA ASP A 44 -1.39 8.49 10.01
C ASP A 44 -2.62 8.43 9.12
N ASP A 45 -2.41 8.43 7.82
CA ASP A 45 -3.45 8.16 6.84
C ASP A 45 -3.36 6.70 6.48
N GLU A 46 -4.38 5.93 6.86
CA GLU A 46 -4.36 4.47 6.81
C GLU A 46 -5.27 3.91 5.74
N VAL A 47 -4.82 2.82 5.14
CA VAL A 47 -5.62 1.97 4.28
C VAL A 47 -5.73 0.59 4.94
N PHE A 48 -6.90 -0.05 4.82
CA PHE A 48 -7.14 -1.35 5.43
C PHE A 48 -6.93 -2.46 4.41
N LEU A 49 -6.07 -3.41 4.76
CA LEU A 49 -5.72 -4.56 3.93
C LEU A 49 -5.98 -5.84 4.69
N TYR A 50 -6.48 -6.85 3.98
CA TYR A 50 -6.80 -8.16 4.57
C TYR A 50 -6.32 -9.27 3.66
N TYR A 51 -5.88 -10.37 4.25
CA TYR A 51 -5.51 -11.56 3.49
C TYR A 51 -6.71 -12.47 3.22
N ARG A 52 -7.81 -12.27 3.94
CA ARG A 52 -9.01 -13.07 3.79
C ARG A 52 -10.19 -12.19 3.44
N GLU A 53 -10.96 -12.63 2.47
CA GLU A 53 -12.12 -11.88 2.01
C GLU A 53 -13.15 -11.68 3.12
N GLU A 54 -13.36 -12.71 3.96
CA GLU A 54 -14.35 -12.62 5.04
C GLU A 54 -14.01 -11.49 6.01
N ASP A 55 -12.74 -11.35 6.35
CA ASP A 55 -12.28 -10.31 7.27
C ASP A 55 -12.47 -8.93 6.65
N ALA A 56 -12.20 -8.79 5.37
CA ALA A 56 -12.41 -7.53 4.65
C ALA A 56 -13.89 -7.16 4.60
N LYS A 57 -14.74 -8.15 4.34
CA LYS A 57 -16.20 -7.93 4.29
C LYS A 57 -16.75 -7.53 5.65
N GLU A 58 -16.22 -8.11 6.72
CA GLU A 58 -16.63 -7.74 8.07
C GLU A 58 -16.29 -6.29 8.36
N LYS A 59 -15.10 -5.84 7.95
CA LYS A 59 -14.71 -4.43 8.10
C LYS A 59 -15.61 -3.52 7.28
N ALA A 60 -15.90 -3.89 6.04
CA ALA A 60 -16.79 -3.10 5.20
C ALA A 60 -18.18 -2.99 5.81
N LYS A 61 -18.65 -4.06 6.43
CA LYS A 61 -19.94 -4.06 7.14
C LYS A 61 -19.93 -3.08 8.31
N HIS A 62 -18.88 -3.09 9.11
CA HIS A 62 -18.76 -2.16 10.23
C HIS A 62 -18.72 -0.71 9.76
N LEU A 63 -17.99 -0.44 8.67
CA LEU A 63 -17.96 0.90 8.09
C LEU A 63 -19.30 1.34 7.56
N SER A 64 -20.08 0.40 7.00
CA SER A 64 -21.44 0.68 6.56
C SER A 64 -22.33 1.10 7.73
N GLU A 65 -22.17 0.45 8.88
CA GLU A 65 -22.89 0.80 10.09
C GLU A 65 -22.52 2.23 10.56
N GLU A 66 -21.31 2.66 10.29
CA GLU A 66 -20.85 4.02 10.56
C GLU A 66 -21.20 4.98 9.41
N LYS A 67 -21.94 4.51 8.43
CA LYS A 67 -22.43 5.29 7.27
C LYS A 67 -21.37 5.61 6.23
N TYR A 68 -20.31 4.82 6.18
CA TYR A 68 -19.34 4.90 5.09
C TYR A 68 -19.65 3.83 4.05
N ALA A 69 -19.95 4.24 2.84
CA ALA A 69 -20.24 3.32 1.76
C ALA A 69 -18.92 2.77 1.19
N THR A 70 -18.61 1.55 1.56
CA THR A 70 -17.37 0.89 1.15
C THR A 70 -17.65 -0.47 0.51
N ALA A 71 -16.65 -0.99 -0.17
CA ALA A 71 -16.70 -2.30 -0.79
C ALA A 71 -15.32 -2.96 -0.63
N VAL A 72 -15.26 -4.24 -0.97
CA VAL A 72 -14.03 -5.02 -0.92
C VAL A 72 -13.55 -5.25 -2.35
N ALA A 73 -12.30 -4.97 -2.61
CA ALA A 73 -11.68 -5.25 -3.90
C ALA A 73 -10.52 -6.21 -3.71
N LYS A 74 -10.44 -7.23 -4.56
CA LYS A 74 -9.32 -8.16 -4.56
C LYS A 74 -8.20 -7.58 -5.41
N MET A 75 -6.98 -7.63 -4.89
CA MET A 75 -5.80 -7.20 -5.64
C MET A 75 -5.16 -8.40 -6.32
N GLU A 76 -4.91 -8.26 -7.60
CA GLU A 76 -4.15 -9.26 -8.34
C GLU A 76 -2.65 -9.01 -8.19
N ASP A 77 -1.84 -10.05 -8.32
CA ASP A 77 -0.39 -9.93 -8.13
C ASP A 77 0.23 -8.83 -9.00
N LYS A 78 -0.20 -8.74 -10.25
CA LYS A 78 0.33 -7.72 -11.17
C LYS A 78 -0.07 -6.30 -10.81
N GLN A 79 -1.04 -6.13 -9.91
CA GLN A 79 -1.52 -4.82 -9.47
C GLN A 79 -0.82 -4.32 -8.22
N LEU A 80 -0.06 -5.19 -7.54
CA LEU A 80 0.50 -4.84 -6.23
C LEU A 80 1.44 -3.64 -6.29
N LEU A 81 2.40 -3.66 -7.21
CA LEU A 81 3.33 -2.55 -7.32
C LEU A 81 2.64 -1.24 -7.69
N PRO A 82 1.79 -1.19 -8.71
CA PRO A 82 1.03 0.04 -8.98
C PRO A 82 0.16 0.47 -7.81
N PHE A 83 -0.44 -0.50 -7.11
CA PHE A 83 -1.29 -0.21 -5.96
C PHE A 83 -0.50 0.50 -4.86
N TYR A 84 0.60 -0.08 -4.41
CA TYR A 84 1.41 0.52 -3.35
C TYR A 84 1.97 1.87 -3.77
N THR A 85 2.35 2.01 -5.04
CA THR A 85 2.85 3.26 -5.57
C THR A 85 1.76 4.33 -5.57
N SER A 86 0.54 3.96 -5.95
CA SER A 86 -0.58 4.90 -5.95
C SER A 86 -0.90 5.39 -4.53
N LEU A 87 -0.83 4.48 -3.55
CA LEU A 87 -1.02 4.88 -2.16
C LEU A 87 0.01 5.93 -1.73
N TYR A 88 1.24 5.74 -2.16
CA TYR A 88 2.31 6.68 -1.87
C TYR A 88 1.99 8.07 -2.43
N THR A 89 1.50 8.13 -3.67
CA THR A 89 1.15 9.40 -4.30
C THR A 89 -0.10 10.04 -3.72
N MET A 90 -0.98 9.23 -3.11
CA MET A 90 -2.18 9.73 -2.44
C MET A 90 -1.89 10.31 -1.05
N GLY A 91 -0.68 10.16 -0.56
CA GLY A 91 -0.33 10.61 0.77
C GLY A 91 -0.60 9.60 1.87
N VAL A 92 -0.98 8.38 1.51
CA VAL A 92 -1.14 7.30 2.50
C VAL A 92 0.22 6.93 3.05
N ASN A 93 0.32 6.83 4.37
CA ASN A 93 1.59 6.47 4.99
C ASN A 93 1.53 5.21 5.85
N CYS A 94 0.34 4.69 6.12
CA CYS A 94 0.18 3.54 7.00
C CYS A 94 -0.70 2.47 6.34
N LEU A 95 -0.31 1.22 6.51
CA LEU A 95 -1.09 0.07 6.08
C LEU A 95 -1.54 -0.68 7.34
N ALA A 96 -2.85 -0.68 7.58
CA ALA A 96 -3.45 -1.43 8.68
C ALA A 96 -3.85 -2.79 8.15
N VAL A 97 -3.10 -3.81 8.52
CA VAL A 97 -3.26 -5.16 8.00
C VAL A 97 -4.03 -6.00 8.98
N ASN A 98 -5.08 -6.65 8.52
CA ASN A 98 -5.95 -7.51 9.31
C ASN A 98 -6.52 -6.81 10.56
N TYR A 99 -6.84 -5.53 10.42
CA TYR A 99 -7.39 -4.73 11.51
C TYR A 99 -8.68 -5.35 12.03
N GLY A 100 -8.75 -5.50 13.35
CA GLY A 100 -9.90 -6.12 14.00
C GLY A 100 -9.80 -7.63 14.14
N THR A 101 -8.70 -8.24 13.71
CA THR A 101 -8.48 -9.68 13.86
C THR A 101 -7.33 -9.95 14.82
N ASP A 102 -7.12 -11.21 15.15
CA ASP A 102 -6.03 -11.64 16.04
C ASP A 102 -4.65 -11.38 15.46
N THR A 103 -4.56 -11.24 14.15
CA THR A 103 -3.29 -11.04 13.46
C THR A 103 -3.12 -9.61 12.95
N GLN A 104 -3.85 -8.66 13.55
CA GLN A 104 -3.73 -7.28 13.12
C GLN A 104 -2.33 -6.75 13.37
N THR A 105 -1.85 -5.97 12.42
CA THR A 105 -0.56 -5.31 12.51
C THR A 105 -0.59 -4.06 11.65
N SER A 106 0.34 -3.17 11.90
CA SER A 106 0.42 -1.90 11.18
C SER A 106 1.85 -1.71 10.70
N VAL A 107 2.01 -1.35 9.45
CA VAL A 107 3.33 -1.03 8.92
C VAL A 107 3.26 0.31 8.20
N GLN A 108 4.36 1.02 8.18
CA GLN A 108 4.45 2.25 7.41
C GLN A 108 4.69 1.88 5.94
N LEU A 109 4.02 2.59 5.05
CA LEU A 109 4.21 2.36 3.62
C LEU A 109 5.68 2.52 3.22
N SER A 110 6.39 3.43 3.87
CA SER A 110 7.82 3.64 3.62
C SER A 110 8.70 2.46 4.02
N GLU A 111 8.18 1.55 4.85
CA GLU A 111 8.90 0.32 5.18
C GLU A 111 8.73 -0.73 4.10
N LEU A 112 7.60 -0.70 3.42
CA LEU A 112 7.33 -1.62 2.32
C LEU A 112 8.05 -1.17 1.04
N VAL A 113 7.98 0.13 0.74
CA VAL A 113 8.65 0.75 -0.39
C VAL A 113 9.73 1.65 0.18
N THR A 114 10.94 1.14 0.26
CA THR A 114 12.01 1.85 0.95
C THR A 114 12.27 3.23 0.36
N ARG A 115 12.59 4.17 1.24
CA ARG A 115 12.94 5.53 0.85
C ARG A 115 14.44 5.72 0.65
N LYS A 116 15.19 4.66 0.79
CA LYS A 116 16.64 4.74 0.60
C LYS A 116 16.93 5.02 -0.87
N MET A 117 17.39 6.21 -1.14
CA MET A 117 17.71 6.63 -2.50
C MET A 117 19.07 6.07 -2.90
N PRO A 118 19.25 5.62 -4.14
CA PRO A 118 20.55 5.22 -4.62
C PRO A 118 21.45 6.44 -4.82
N ASP A 119 22.76 6.24 -4.73
CA ASP A 119 23.70 7.32 -4.98
C ASP A 119 23.59 7.83 -6.41
N LYS A 120 23.23 6.96 -7.32
CA LYS A 120 23.03 7.31 -8.72
C LYS A 120 21.77 6.67 -9.21
N PHE A 121 21.01 7.42 -9.98
CA PHE A 121 19.86 6.86 -10.68
C PHE A 121 20.35 6.13 -11.92
N PRO A 122 19.65 5.04 -12.31
CA PRO A 122 19.93 4.42 -13.59
C PRO A 122 19.90 5.46 -14.71
N ASN A 123 20.68 5.23 -15.76
CA ASN A 123 20.78 6.15 -16.90
C ASN A 123 21.41 7.51 -16.57
N GLY A 124 22.13 7.59 -15.45
CA GLY A 124 22.84 8.81 -15.08
C GLY A 124 21.96 9.95 -14.62
N GLN A 125 20.68 9.69 -14.37
CA GLN A 125 19.79 10.73 -13.87
C GLN A 125 20.18 11.14 -12.46
N LYS A 126 19.96 12.40 -12.17
CA LYS A 126 20.21 12.94 -10.83
C LYS A 126 18.87 13.16 -10.12
N LEU A 127 18.93 13.08 -8.80
CA LEU A 127 17.77 13.46 -7.99
C LEU A 127 17.48 14.93 -8.21
N VAL A 128 16.27 15.24 -8.62
CA VAL A 128 15.81 16.60 -8.80
C VAL A 128 14.78 16.89 -7.72
N GLU A 129 15.00 17.96 -7.00
CA GLU A 129 13.99 18.42 -6.05
C GLU A 129 12.85 19.00 -6.86
N ASN A 130 11.65 18.79 -6.45
CA ASN A 130 10.45 19.35 -7.05
C ASN A 130 10.59 19.88 -8.47
N PRO A 131 9.63 19.58 -9.32
CA PRO A 131 8.40 18.81 -9.13
C PRO A 131 8.57 17.33 -9.45
N ALA A 132 9.76 16.92 -9.81
CA ALA A 132 10.03 15.55 -10.26
C ALA A 132 10.12 14.55 -9.12
N LEU A 133 9.93 14.97 -7.86
CA LEU A 133 10.11 14.11 -6.71
C LEU A 133 9.21 12.88 -6.75
N HIS A 134 7.97 13.04 -7.18
CA HIS A 134 7.04 11.91 -7.30
C HIS A 134 7.53 10.89 -8.33
N LEU A 135 7.96 11.37 -9.48
CA LEU A 135 8.48 10.48 -10.52
C LEU A 135 9.74 9.79 -10.05
N THR A 136 10.60 10.50 -9.34
CA THR A 136 11.80 9.94 -8.76
C THR A 136 11.45 8.84 -7.76
N ALA A 137 10.47 9.08 -6.91
CA ALA A 137 10.03 8.08 -5.92
C ALA A 137 9.45 6.84 -6.60
N ILE A 138 8.64 7.03 -7.63
CA ILE A 138 8.05 5.92 -8.39
C ILE A 138 9.14 5.10 -9.06
N TYR A 139 10.08 5.76 -9.68
CA TYR A 139 11.20 5.10 -10.34
C TYR A 139 12.02 4.28 -9.36
N PHE A 140 12.30 4.86 -8.20
CA PHE A 140 13.04 4.18 -7.14
C PHE A 140 12.29 2.93 -6.65
N VAL A 141 11.00 3.06 -6.43
CA VAL A 141 10.15 1.93 -6.00
C VAL A 141 10.20 0.82 -7.03
N GLN A 142 10.11 1.17 -8.30
CA GLN A 142 10.15 0.20 -9.39
C GLN A 142 11.46 -0.61 -9.37
N GLU A 143 12.58 0.07 -9.24
CA GLU A 143 13.88 -0.60 -9.20
C GLU A 143 14.02 -1.49 -7.97
N MET A 144 13.63 -1.01 -6.82
CA MET A 144 13.69 -1.79 -5.59
C MET A 144 12.78 -3.00 -5.67
N TRP A 145 11.61 -2.84 -6.26
CA TRP A 145 10.67 -3.95 -6.40
C TRP A 145 11.21 -5.04 -7.32
N ARG A 146 11.85 -4.66 -8.40
CA ARG A 146 12.48 -5.62 -9.31
C ARG A 146 13.54 -6.46 -8.61
N GLN A 147 14.22 -5.88 -7.62
CA GLN A 147 15.25 -6.60 -6.86
C GLN A 147 14.67 -7.58 -5.85
N VAL A 148 13.49 -7.29 -5.30
CA VAL A 148 12.92 -8.08 -4.21
C VAL A 148 11.70 -8.91 -4.62
N SER A 149 11.12 -8.64 -5.78
CA SER A 149 9.91 -9.32 -6.23
C SER A 149 9.88 -9.37 -7.75
N PRO A 150 9.52 -10.51 -8.34
CA PRO A 150 9.42 -10.64 -9.79
C PRO A 150 8.12 -10.10 -10.37
N GLN A 151 7.45 -9.19 -9.70
CA GLN A 151 6.17 -8.63 -10.15
C GLN A 151 6.31 -7.85 -11.45
N PRO A 152 5.34 -7.91 -12.36
CA PRO A 152 5.33 -7.07 -13.55
C PRO A 152 5.18 -5.59 -13.18
N THR A 153 5.70 -4.72 -14.04
CA THR A 153 5.70 -3.27 -13.78
C THR A 153 4.83 -2.50 -14.76
N GLU A 154 4.00 -3.17 -15.54
CA GLU A 154 3.18 -2.56 -16.59
C GLU A 154 2.28 -1.43 -16.08
N GLY A 155 1.60 -1.66 -14.96
CA GLY A 155 0.72 -0.64 -14.40
C GLY A 155 1.47 0.57 -13.88
N LEU A 156 2.73 0.39 -13.49
CA LEU A 156 3.55 1.50 -13.02
C LEU A 156 3.94 2.43 -14.15
N GLU A 157 4.19 1.89 -15.33
CA GLU A 157 4.50 2.72 -16.49
C GLU A 157 3.33 3.63 -16.86
N GLU A 158 2.12 3.10 -16.84
CA GLU A 158 0.91 3.88 -17.07
C GLU A 158 0.75 4.98 -16.03
N LEU A 159 1.01 4.67 -14.79
CA LEU A 159 0.93 5.66 -13.71
C LEU A 159 1.95 6.77 -13.90
N GLN A 160 3.16 6.44 -14.31
CA GLN A 160 4.19 7.43 -14.60
C GLN A 160 3.77 8.35 -15.74
N GLU A 161 3.18 7.81 -16.78
CA GLU A 161 2.68 8.60 -17.90
C GLU A 161 1.59 9.57 -17.47
N GLU A 162 0.66 9.11 -16.63
CA GLU A 162 -0.37 9.98 -16.09
C GLU A 162 0.21 11.14 -15.29
N MET A 163 1.20 10.85 -14.47
CA MET A 163 1.84 11.87 -13.64
C MET A 163 2.60 12.89 -14.49
N LEU A 164 3.19 12.47 -15.60
CA LEU A 164 3.86 13.37 -16.52
C LEU A 164 2.89 14.26 -17.27
N ALA A 165 1.67 13.81 -17.50
CA ALA A 165 0.64 14.58 -18.20
C ALA A 165 0.07 15.72 -17.34
N HIS A 166 0.28 15.69 -16.05
CA HIS A 166 -0.18 16.69 -15.10
C HIS A 166 0.98 17.54 -14.59
#